data_5e239cac36d0210d721babc6fc7e916e
#
_entry.id   5e239cac36d0210d721babc6fc7e916e
#
_cell.length_a   1.000
_cell.length_b   1.000
_cell.length_c   1.000
_cell.angle_alpha   90.00
_cell.angle_beta   90.00
_cell.angle_gamma   90.00
#
_symmetry.space_group_name_H-M   'P 1'
#
loop_
_entity.id
_entity.type
_entity.pdbx_description
1 polymer ?
#
loop_
_entity_poly.entity_id
_entity_poly.type
_entity_poly.pdbx_seq_one_letter_code
_entity_poly.pdbx_strand_id
1 'polypeptide(L)'
;MAVTLPESVLAQYERFSLYNSPYPAHDGGCAIDLYPGTLADGRTTAAPSPVAGTVRETRTVRAPPKPYAPEHDHLILIDPAASGPLAGLTVRVLHVEPSVAAGDRVERGESLGRLVRAGFFAPWVDNHLHVGVRDPDQNPYRASGSLPLELGVSVRPLEWDGTGRVVSTGDTYAVLDSPAHPDPGAAFVGVRADDGGVLDGGLPHYDGGGLLERPAPVDTAGAPAERVVSLNGDRLGVADGRTIAWDDATVTANGEPITGLSLFCARDADFGAKLICPERSFERGELVRVRVRSSDER
;
A
#
# COMPACT_ATOMS: atom_id res chain seq x y z
N MET A 1 -15.62 -13.35 5.83
CA MET A 1 -16.43 -12.12 5.58
C MET A 1 -15.44 -10.98 5.39
N ALA A 2 -15.55 -10.19 4.33
CA ALA A 2 -14.69 -9.01 4.14
C ALA A 2 -15.20 -7.83 4.99
N VAL A 3 -14.29 -6.92 5.33
CA VAL A 3 -14.58 -5.71 6.13
C VAL A 3 -14.36 -4.48 5.26
N THR A 4 -15.37 -3.66 5.13
CA THR A 4 -15.26 -2.40 4.37
C THR A 4 -14.64 -1.30 5.25
N LEU A 5 -13.51 -0.75 4.82
CA LEU A 5 -12.96 0.47 5.39
C LEU A 5 -13.67 1.68 4.75
N PRO A 6 -14.46 2.44 5.51
CA PRO A 6 -15.25 3.53 4.95
C PRO A 6 -14.37 4.70 4.49
N GLU A 7 -14.90 5.52 3.59
CA GLU A 7 -14.26 6.75 3.13
C GLU A 7 -13.76 7.62 4.29
N SER A 8 -14.54 7.72 5.36
CA SER A 8 -14.18 8.51 6.54
C SER A 8 -12.91 8.02 7.25
N VAL A 9 -12.49 6.77 7.05
CA VAL A 9 -11.20 6.24 7.50
C VAL A 9 -10.11 6.59 6.49
N LEU A 10 -10.32 6.26 5.22
CA LEU A 10 -9.30 6.38 4.18
C LEU A 10 -8.96 7.84 3.84
N ALA A 11 -9.95 8.74 3.85
CA ALA A 11 -9.76 10.15 3.52
C ALA A 11 -8.85 10.95 4.48
N GLN A 12 -8.43 10.36 5.60
CA GLN A 12 -7.45 10.93 6.52
C GLN A 12 -6.01 10.78 6.05
N TYR A 13 -5.78 9.94 5.04
CA TYR A 13 -4.45 9.56 4.57
C TYR A 13 -4.27 10.01 3.12
N GLU A 14 -3.07 10.45 2.82
CA GLU A 14 -2.73 10.91 1.48
C GLU A 14 -2.56 9.75 0.51
N ARG A 15 -2.13 8.58 1.01
CA ARG A 15 -1.90 7.37 0.22
C ARG A 15 -2.28 6.11 0.98
N PHE A 16 -2.56 5.04 0.24
CA PHE A 16 -2.67 3.70 0.81
C PHE A 16 -2.24 2.62 -0.19
N SER A 17 -1.97 1.43 0.34
CA SER A 17 -1.78 0.20 -0.44
C SER A 17 -2.24 -1.01 0.36
N LEU A 18 -2.87 -1.99 -0.32
CA LEU A 18 -3.24 -3.28 0.26
C LEU A 18 -2.22 -4.37 -0.06
N TYR A 19 -1.50 -4.26 -1.19
CA TYR A 19 -0.70 -5.36 -1.73
C TYR A 19 0.80 -5.05 -1.87
N ASN A 20 1.25 -3.84 -1.52
CA ASN A 20 2.65 -3.43 -1.71
C ASN A 20 3.54 -3.86 -0.54
N SER A 21 3.55 -5.15 -0.25
CA SER A 21 4.29 -5.72 0.88
C SER A 21 4.65 -7.19 0.62
N PRO A 22 5.84 -7.66 1.03
CA PRO A 22 6.23 -9.07 0.93
C PRO A 22 5.70 -9.93 2.09
N TYR A 23 4.93 -9.36 3.01
CA TYR A 23 4.53 -10.07 4.24
C TYR A 23 3.12 -10.66 4.11
N PRO A 24 2.92 -11.89 4.68
CA PRO A 24 1.63 -12.60 4.58
C PRO A 24 0.46 -11.89 5.29
N ALA A 25 0.72 -10.80 6.00
CA ALA A 25 -0.33 -9.94 6.55
C ALA A 25 -1.18 -9.30 5.43
N HIS A 26 -0.57 -9.06 4.26
CA HIS A 26 -1.21 -8.47 3.09
C HIS A 26 -1.83 -9.48 2.12
N ASP A 27 -1.61 -10.79 2.34
CA ASP A 27 -2.17 -11.83 1.49
C ASP A 27 -3.69 -11.66 1.37
N GLY A 28 -4.20 -11.73 0.13
CA GLY A 28 -5.62 -11.55 -0.16
C GLY A 28 -6.19 -10.17 0.22
N GLY A 29 -5.35 -9.14 0.42
CA GLY A 29 -5.78 -7.81 0.85
C GLY A 29 -6.26 -7.77 2.30
N CYS A 30 -5.65 -8.57 3.19
CA CYS A 30 -6.02 -8.66 4.61
C CYS A 30 -5.39 -7.59 5.50
N ALA A 31 -4.55 -6.72 4.94
CA ALA A 31 -4.00 -5.55 5.62
C ALA A 31 -3.92 -4.37 4.66
N ILE A 32 -3.81 -3.18 5.21
CA ILE A 32 -3.63 -1.94 4.46
C ILE A 32 -2.54 -1.10 5.13
N ASP A 33 -1.66 -0.58 4.29
CA ASP A 33 -0.68 0.42 4.70
C ASP A 33 -1.25 1.81 4.41
N LEU A 34 -1.36 2.61 5.46
CA LEU A 34 -1.95 3.95 5.43
C LEU A 34 -0.85 4.99 5.63
N TYR A 35 -0.67 5.86 4.65
CA TYR A 35 0.39 6.87 4.63
C TYR A 35 -0.21 8.26 4.90
N PRO A 36 0.07 8.88 6.07
CA PRO A 36 -0.44 10.21 6.38
C PRO A 36 0.30 11.33 5.66
N GLY A 37 1.48 11.05 5.09
CA GLY A 37 2.26 12.00 4.29
C GLY A 37 2.17 11.74 2.79
N THR A 38 2.44 12.79 2.01
CA THR A 38 2.59 12.73 0.55
C THR A 38 3.87 11.97 0.15
N LEU A 39 4.13 11.78 -1.13
CA LEU A 39 5.41 11.24 -1.59
C LEU A 39 6.60 12.14 -1.21
N ALA A 40 6.40 13.45 -1.13
CA ALA A 40 7.43 14.39 -0.67
C ALA A 40 7.68 14.26 0.84
N ASP A 41 6.64 13.92 1.63
CA ASP A 41 6.68 13.77 3.09
C ASP A 41 6.83 12.31 3.55
N GLY A 42 7.44 11.45 2.75
CA GLY A 42 7.53 10.00 3.00
C GLY A 42 8.17 9.59 4.33
N ARG A 43 8.82 10.50 5.04
CA ARG A 43 9.39 10.31 6.38
C ARG A 43 8.61 11.02 7.48
N THR A 44 7.36 11.42 7.23
CA THR A 44 6.50 11.98 8.28
C THR A 44 6.41 11.05 9.49
N THR A 45 6.29 11.65 10.68
CA THR A 45 6.09 10.91 11.93
C THR A 45 4.68 10.99 12.46
N ALA A 46 3.77 11.68 11.76
CA ALA A 46 2.36 11.75 12.14
C ALA A 46 1.72 10.35 12.13
N ALA A 47 0.97 10.02 13.17
CA ALA A 47 0.31 8.73 13.35
C ALA A 47 -1.16 8.92 13.74
N PRO A 48 -2.02 9.46 12.84
CA PRO A 48 -3.44 9.66 13.13
C PRO A 48 -4.15 8.31 13.28
N SER A 49 -5.02 8.19 14.29
CA SER A 49 -5.81 6.98 14.50
C SER A 49 -6.78 6.73 13.34
N PRO A 50 -6.83 5.50 12.77
CA PRO A 50 -7.81 5.18 11.74
C PRO A 50 -9.25 5.14 12.26
N VAL A 51 -9.44 4.94 13.57
CA VAL A 51 -10.75 4.74 14.18
C VAL A 51 -10.88 5.50 15.50
N ALA A 52 -12.10 5.85 15.87
CA ALA A 52 -12.43 6.19 17.25
C ALA A 52 -12.63 4.89 18.05
N GLY A 53 -12.15 4.86 19.29
CA GLY A 53 -12.26 3.66 20.12
C GLY A 53 -11.52 3.75 21.45
N THR A 54 -11.33 2.61 22.07
CA THR A 54 -10.52 2.47 23.29
C THR A 54 -9.28 1.64 22.99
N VAL A 55 -8.12 2.14 23.37
CA VAL A 55 -6.87 1.39 23.28
C VAL A 55 -6.96 0.19 24.21
N ARG A 56 -6.96 -1.01 23.66
CA ARG A 56 -7.00 -2.26 24.41
C ARG A 56 -5.64 -2.57 25.03
N GLU A 57 -4.59 -2.40 24.21
CA GLU A 57 -3.21 -2.75 24.59
C GLU A 57 -2.21 -2.04 23.70
N THR A 58 -1.04 -1.75 24.23
CA THR A 58 0.16 -1.41 23.47
C THR A 58 1.26 -2.42 23.78
N ARG A 59 1.99 -2.84 22.75
CA ARG A 59 3.05 -3.86 22.90
C ARG A 59 4.24 -3.53 22.02
N THR A 60 5.43 -3.66 22.60
CA THR A 60 6.68 -3.69 21.83
C THR A 60 6.85 -5.08 21.22
N VAL A 61 7.15 -5.14 19.93
CA VAL A 61 7.38 -6.37 19.17
C VAL A 61 8.78 -6.35 18.56
N ARG A 62 9.36 -7.53 18.40
CA ARG A 62 10.67 -7.63 17.75
C ARG A 62 10.51 -7.49 16.25
N ALA A 63 11.35 -6.65 15.63
CA ALA A 63 11.43 -6.46 14.18
C ALA A 63 12.66 -7.18 13.60
N PRO A 64 12.66 -7.51 12.31
CA PRO A 64 13.86 -7.99 11.63
C PRO A 64 15.00 -6.95 11.74
N PRO A 65 16.26 -7.38 12.00
CA PRO A 65 17.37 -6.46 12.12
C PRO A 65 17.69 -5.78 10.79
N LYS A 66 17.70 -4.45 10.80
CA LYS A 66 18.08 -3.62 9.65
C LYS A 66 18.97 -2.48 10.13
N PRO A 67 20.02 -2.08 9.37
CA PRO A 67 20.94 -1.03 9.81
C PRO A 67 20.31 0.36 9.91
N TYR A 68 19.14 0.56 9.30
CA TYR A 68 18.40 1.84 9.25
C TYR A 68 17.14 1.86 10.15
N ALA A 69 16.90 0.81 10.94
CA ALA A 69 15.71 0.69 11.77
C ALA A 69 16.05 0.16 13.17
N PRO A 70 15.30 0.54 14.22
CA PRO A 70 15.46 -0.04 15.54
C PRO A 70 15.13 -1.54 15.56
N GLU A 71 15.63 -2.25 16.58
CA GLU A 71 15.38 -3.68 16.78
C GLU A 71 13.92 -4.01 17.13
N HIS A 72 13.17 -3.01 17.51
CA HIS A 72 11.79 -3.14 17.98
C HIS A 72 10.86 -2.29 17.15
N ASP A 73 9.66 -2.79 17.04
CA ASP A 73 8.50 -2.14 16.49
C ASP A 73 7.38 -2.15 17.54
N HIS A 74 6.23 -1.57 17.25
CA HIS A 74 5.15 -1.44 18.20
C HIS A 74 3.83 -1.88 17.58
N LEU A 75 3.00 -2.54 18.40
CA LEU A 75 1.63 -2.93 18.10
C LEU A 75 0.69 -2.19 19.05
N ILE A 76 -0.31 -1.54 18.49
CA ILE A 76 -1.44 -0.95 19.21
C ILE A 76 -2.69 -1.73 18.83
N LEU A 77 -3.44 -2.19 19.80
CA LEU A 77 -4.76 -2.80 19.62
C LEU A 77 -5.83 -1.82 20.08
N ILE A 78 -6.81 -1.57 19.20
CA ILE A 78 -7.91 -0.65 19.47
C ILE A 78 -9.22 -1.43 19.34
N ASP A 79 -10.11 -1.27 20.33
CA ASP A 79 -11.52 -1.67 20.26
C ASP A 79 -12.32 -0.49 19.71
N PRO A 80 -12.80 -0.56 18.47
CA PRO A 80 -13.54 0.53 17.84
C PRO A 80 -14.81 0.87 18.63
N ALA A 81 -15.19 2.14 18.57
CA ALA A 81 -16.42 2.62 19.19
C ALA A 81 -17.64 1.83 18.70
N ALA A 82 -18.57 1.52 19.63
CA ALA A 82 -19.76 0.70 19.35
C ALA A 82 -20.69 1.28 18.25
N SER A 83 -20.63 2.60 18.00
CA SER A 83 -21.35 3.28 16.92
C SER A 83 -20.53 3.39 15.61
N GLY A 84 -19.29 2.90 15.60
CA GLY A 84 -18.41 2.99 14.45
C GLY A 84 -18.62 1.85 13.44
N PRO A 85 -18.08 2.01 12.22
CA PRO A 85 -18.25 1.03 11.14
C PRO A 85 -17.54 -0.29 11.40
N LEU A 86 -16.57 -0.32 12.33
CA LEU A 86 -15.81 -1.51 12.72
C LEU A 86 -16.19 -2.01 14.12
N ALA A 87 -17.38 -1.65 14.61
CA ALA A 87 -17.86 -2.04 15.92
C ALA A 87 -17.82 -3.58 16.11
N GLY A 88 -17.36 -4.03 17.28
CA GLY A 88 -17.25 -5.44 17.63
C GLY A 88 -16.02 -6.14 17.05
N LEU A 89 -15.20 -5.46 16.26
CA LEU A 89 -13.93 -5.97 15.74
C LEU A 89 -12.74 -5.44 16.56
N THR A 90 -11.53 -5.90 16.25
CA THR A 90 -10.29 -5.36 16.81
C THR A 90 -9.44 -4.79 15.69
N VAL A 91 -9.06 -3.52 15.80
CA VAL A 91 -8.12 -2.88 14.89
C VAL A 91 -6.71 -3.03 15.43
N ARG A 92 -5.81 -3.51 14.59
CA ARG A 92 -4.36 -3.63 14.85
C ARG A 92 -3.64 -2.54 14.10
N VAL A 93 -2.78 -1.80 14.79
CA VAL A 93 -1.92 -0.78 14.17
C VAL A 93 -0.48 -1.10 14.55
N LEU A 94 0.41 -1.23 13.55
CA LEU A 94 1.85 -1.37 13.75
C LEU A 94 2.59 -0.12 13.24
N HIS A 95 3.88 -0.07 13.59
CA HIS A 95 4.85 0.95 13.17
C HIS A 95 4.64 2.32 13.83
N VAL A 96 3.95 2.33 14.97
CA VAL A 96 3.73 3.54 15.77
C VAL A 96 4.31 3.34 17.18
N GLU A 97 5.32 4.12 17.54
CA GLU A 97 5.76 4.26 18.93
C GLU A 97 4.65 4.99 19.70
N PRO A 98 3.94 4.30 20.63
CA PRO A 98 2.70 4.82 21.18
C PRO A 98 2.95 5.95 22.17
N SER A 99 2.14 7.01 22.11
CA SER A 99 1.94 7.97 23.19
C SER A 99 0.67 7.73 23.99
N VAL A 100 -0.09 6.70 23.61
CA VAL A 100 -1.32 6.23 24.23
C VAL A 100 -1.07 4.96 25.03
N ALA A 101 -1.93 4.68 26.02
CA ALA A 101 -1.85 3.52 26.89
C ALA A 101 -3.19 2.74 26.90
N ALA A 102 -3.15 1.49 27.40
CA ALA A 102 -4.36 0.70 27.57
C ALA A 102 -5.40 1.42 28.45
N GLY A 103 -6.63 1.49 27.98
CA GLY A 103 -7.73 2.23 28.60
C GLY A 103 -7.95 3.63 28.07
N ASP A 104 -7.00 4.22 27.34
CA ASP A 104 -7.17 5.53 26.74
C ASP A 104 -8.25 5.48 25.64
N ARG A 105 -9.04 6.53 25.54
CA ARG A 105 -9.96 6.77 24.45
C ARG A 105 -9.26 7.62 23.40
N VAL A 106 -9.44 7.25 22.14
CA VAL A 106 -8.93 7.99 21.00
C VAL A 106 -10.06 8.30 20.03
N GLU A 107 -10.02 9.48 19.47
CA GLU A 107 -10.89 9.85 18.36
C GLU A 107 -10.21 9.50 17.02
N ARG A 108 -11.01 9.39 15.98
CA ARG A 108 -10.47 9.21 14.62
C ARG A 108 -9.67 10.46 14.24
N GLY A 109 -8.43 10.25 13.73
CA GLY A 109 -7.49 11.34 13.41
C GLY A 109 -6.68 11.84 14.59
N GLU A 110 -7.00 11.44 15.82
CA GLU A 110 -6.18 11.75 16.98
C GLU A 110 -4.85 11.01 16.93
N SER A 111 -3.78 11.62 17.43
CA SER A 111 -2.45 11.02 17.38
C SER A 111 -2.35 9.79 18.29
N LEU A 112 -1.93 8.67 17.74
CA LEU A 112 -1.57 7.47 18.49
C LEU A 112 -0.15 7.52 19.05
N GLY A 113 0.67 8.45 18.54
CA GLY A 113 2.09 8.56 18.88
C GLY A 113 2.91 9.02 17.68
N ARG A 114 4.01 8.34 17.42
CA ARG A 114 4.95 8.70 16.36
C ARG A 114 5.25 7.51 15.45
N LEU A 115 5.08 7.66 14.14
CA LEU A 115 5.53 6.66 13.17
C LEU A 115 7.04 6.44 13.29
N VAL A 116 7.45 5.19 13.23
CA VAL A 116 8.84 4.76 13.29
C VAL A 116 9.25 4.00 12.04
N ARG A 117 10.56 4.05 11.72
CA ARG A 117 11.12 3.09 10.75
C ARG A 117 11.09 1.71 11.37
N ALA A 118 10.40 0.78 10.75
CA ALA A 118 10.38 -0.59 11.21
C ALA A 118 11.38 -1.45 10.42
N GLY A 119 11.96 -2.46 11.06
CA GLY A 119 12.79 -3.45 10.40
C GLY A 119 12.03 -4.31 9.38
N PHE A 120 10.71 -4.19 9.36
CA PHE A 120 9.84 -4.78 8.33
C PHE A 120 9.88 -4.03 6.99
N PHE A 121 10.36 -2.79 6.96
CA PHE A 121 10.39 -1.98 5.74
C PHE A 121 11.61 -2.30 4.88
N ALA A 122 11.41 -2.32 3.56
CA ALA A 122 12.51 -2.16 2.62
C ALA A 122 13.04 -0.70 2.67
N PRO A 123 14.26 -0.41 2.20
CA PRO A 123 14.86 0.93 2.28
C PRO A 123 14.01 2.03 1.62
N TRP A 124 13.27 1.68 0.57
CA TRP A 124 12.42 2.58 -0.22
C TRP A 124 11.00 2.78 0.31
N VAL A 125 10.61 2.03 1.35
CA VAL A 125 9.26 2.14 1.92
C VAL A 125 9.20 3.36 2.83
N ASP A 126 8.17 4.19 2.65
CA ASP A 126 7.90 5.36 3.47
C ASP A 126 7.29 4.97 4.84
N ASN A 127 7.31 5.89 5.80
CA ASN A 127 6.66 5.64 7.08
C ASN A 127 5.14 5.57 6.90
N HIS A 128 4.50 4.58 7.52
CA HIS A 128 3.07 4.34 7.41
C HIS A 128 2.53 3.64 8.66
N LEU A 129 1.21 3.65 8.82
CA LEU A 129 0.52 2.76 9.74
C LEU A 129 0.18 1.48 8.97
N HIS A 130 0.64 0.33 9.46
CA HIS A 130 0.15 -0.96 8.98
C HIS A 130 -1.10 -1.35 9.75
N VAL A 131 -2.22 -1.48 9.08
CA VAL A 131 -3.53 -1.70 9.71
C VAL A 131 -4.15 -3.01 9.26
N GLY A 132 -4.51 -3.84 10.23
CA GLY A 132 -5.30 -5.06 10.04
C GLY A 132 -6.53 -5.07 10.95
N VAL A 133 -7.56 -5.78 10.54
CA VAL A 133 -8.81 -5.92 11.32
C VAL A 133 -9.02 -7.38 11.68
N ARG A 134 -9.39 -7.64 12.92
CA ARG A 134 -9.60 -8.97 13.48
C ARG A 134 -11.03 -9.14 13.96
N ASP A 135 -11.54 -10.34 13.76
CA ASP A 135 -12.70 -10.82 14.50
C ASP A 135 -12.32 -10.96 15.99
N PRO A 136 -13.23 -10.74 16.95
CA PRO A 136 -12.95 -10.85 18.40
C PRO A 136 -12.34 -12.18 18.82
N ASP A 137 -12.69 -13.27 18.15
CA ASP A 137 -12.21 -14.62 18.46
C ASP A 137 -10.84 -14.94 17.81
N GLN A 138 -10.34 -14.07 16.93
CA GLN A 138 -9.05 -14.24 16.29
C GLN A 138 -7.90 -13.74 17.19
N ASN A 139 -6.76 -14.45 17.13
CA ASN A 139 -5.56 -14.01 17.84
C ASN A 139 -4.99 -12.71 17.23
N PRO A 140 -5.00 -11.57 17.95
CA PRO A 140 -4.57 -10.29 17.41
C PRO A 140 -3.04 -10.14 17.31
N TYR A 141 -2.26 -11.10 17.81
CA TYR A 141 -0.80 -11.01 17.86
C TYR A 141 -0.10 -11.69 16.68
N ARG A 142 -0.80 -12.54 15.93
CA ARG A 142 -0.22 -13.21 14.76
C ARG A 142 -0.07 -12.22 13.59
N ALA A 143 0.95 -12.42 12.77
CA ALA A 143 1.17 -11.61 11.56
C ALA A 143 0.02 -11.81 10.56
N SER A 144 -0.36 -13.04 10.26
CA SER A 144 -1.45 -13.41 9.34
C SER A 144 -2.78 -13.63 10.08
N GLY A 145 -3.89 -13.66 9.32
CA GLY A 145 -5.23 -14.00 9.79
C GLY A 145 -6.11 -12.78 10.10
N SER A 146 -5.78 -11.58 9.60
CA SER A 146 -6.73 -10.47 9.54
C SER A 146 -7.83 -10.77 8.53
N LEU A 147 -8.96 -10.10 8.67
CA LEU A 147 -10.07 -10.19 7.74
C LEU A 147 -9.70 -9.49 6.42
N PRO A 148 -10.14 -10.01 5.26
CA PRO A 148 -9.98 -9.30 3.99
C PRO A 148 -10.64 -7.92 4.05
N LEU A 149 -9.95 -6.92 3.49
CA LEU A 149 -10.42 -5.54 3.49
C LEU A 149 -11.01 -5.17 2.12
N GLU A 150 -12.09 -4.42 2.16
CA GLU A 150 -12.68 -3.74 1.01
C GLU A 150 -12.58 -2.22 1.20
N LEU A 151 -12.45 -1.52 0.08
CA LEU A 151 -12.36 -0.07 0.08
C LEU A 151 -13.75 0.56 -0.01
N GLY A 152 -14.09 1.43 0.94
CA GLY A 152 -15.31 2.25 0.91
C GLY A 152 -15.12 3.57 0.15
N VAL A 153 -14.12 3.63 -0.73
CA VAL A 153 -13.84 4.73 -1.64
C VAL A 153 -13.62 4.20 -3.04
N SER A 154 -13.95 4.99 -4.03
CA SER A 154 -13.56 4.73 -5.41
C SER A 154 -12.15 5.21 -5.66
N VAL A 155 -11.37 4.40 -6.41
CA VAL A 155 -10.03 4.76 -6.89
C VAL A 155 -10.10 4.97 -8.41
N ARG A 156 -9.83 6.19 -8.85
CA ARG A 156 -9.85 6.50 -10.28
C ARG A 156 -8.62 5.94 -10.98
N PRO A 157 -8.77 5.05 -11.99
CA PRO A 157 -7.64 4.54 -12.75
C PRO A 157 -7.09 5.62 -13.69
N LEU A 158 -5.77 5.81 -13.68
CA LEU A 158 -5.06 6.75 -14.56
C LEU A 158 -4.23 6.00 -15.58
N GLU A 159 -4.40 6.35 -16.84
CA GLU A 159 -3.53 5.87 -17.92
C GLU A 159 -2.12 6.43 -17.74
N TRP A 160 -1.13 5.59 -17.99
CA TRP A 160 0.28 5.96 -17.96
C TRP A 160 1.02 5.23 -19.09
N ASP A 161 1.67 5.98 -19.93
CA ASP A 161 2.42 5.45 -21.10
C ASP A 161 3.82 4.94 -20.73
N GLY A 162 4.15 4.92 -19.44
CA GLY A 162 5.47 4.55 -18.94
C GLY A 162 6.51 5.65 -19.08
N THR A 163 6.12 6.91 -19.32
CA THR A 163 7.06 8.03 -19.40
C THR A 163 6.78 9.09 -18.36
N GLY A 164 7.79 9.87 -17.99
CA GLY A 164 7.67 11.01 -17.09
C GLY A 164 9.01 11.66 -16.81
N ARG A 165 8.99 12.86 -16.23
CA ARG A 165 10.18 13.53 -15.72
C ARG A 165 10.34 13.30 -14.25
N VAL A 166 11.57 13.12 -13.80
CA VAL A 166 11.88 12.97 -12.39
C VAL A 166 11.58 14.28 -11.65
N VAL A 167 10.69 14.22 -10.65
CA VAL A 167 10.32 15.37 -9.80
C VAL A 167 10.93 15.28 -8.40
N SER A 168 11.19 14.08 -7.92
CA SER A 168 11.89 13.88 -6.65
C SER A 168 12.72 12.59 -6.67
N THR A 169 13.74 12.53 -5.83
CA THR A 169 14.63 11.39 -5.68
C THR A 169 14.96 11.14 -4.23
N GLY A 170 15.15 9.87 -3.87
CA GLY A 170 15.78 9.44 -2.63
C GLY A 170 16.94 8.49 -2.96
N ASP A 171 17.62 7.97 -1.94
CA ASP A 171 18.77 7.06 -2.11
C ASP A 171 18.41 5.76 -2.85
N THR A 172 17.15 5.39 -2.88
CA THR A 172 16.68 4.08 -3.36
C THR A 172 15.49 4.17 -4.32
N TYR A 173 15.05 5.37 -4.65
CA TYR A 173 13.88 5.59 -5.51
C TYR A 173 13.94 6.92 -6.26
N ALA A 174 13.15 6.99 -7.33
CA ALA A 174 12.80 8.22 -8.02
C ALA A 174 11.28 8.30 -8.22
N VAL A 175 10.72 9.50 -8.26
CA VAL A 175 9.30 9.75 -8.55
C VAL A 175 9.19 10.56 -9.82
N LEU A 176 8.31 10.14 -10.72
CA LEU A 176 8.01 10.83 -11.96
C LEU A 176 6.79 11.76 -11.80
N ASP A 177 6.70 12.79 -12.65
CA ASP A 177 5.53 13.69 -12.73
C ASP A 177 4.31 13.07 -13.43
N SER A 178 4.39 11.80 -13.82
CA SER A 178 3.37 11.09 -14.59
C SER A 178 3.13 9.67 -14.01
N PRO A 179 1.86 9.19 -14.03
CA PRO A 179 0.65 9.93 -14.39
C PRO A 179 0.33 10.99 -13.33
N ALA A 180 -0.09 12.18 -13.75
CA ALA A 180 -0.41 13.26 -12.84
C ALA A 180 -1.83 13.14 -12.27
N HIS A 181 -2.00 13.49 -11.00
CA HIS A 181 -3.31 13.51 -10.35
C HIS A 181 -4.18 14.64 -10.93
N PRO A 182 -5.36 14.33 -11.52
CA PRO A 182 -6.15 15.34 -12.22
C PRO A 182 -6.94 16.27 -11.28
N ASP A 183 -7.18 15.86 -10.04
CA ASP A 183 -7.99 16.59 -9.06
C ASP A 183 -7.55 16.23 -7.63
N PRO A 184 -6.39 16.74 -7.20
CA PRO A 184 -5.82 16.41 -5.88
C PRO A 184 -6.76 16.77 -4.72
N GLY A 185 -6.85 15.89 -3.74
CA GLY A 185 -7.69 16.03 -2.56
C GLY A 185 -9.13 15.56 -2.75
N ALA A 186 -9.66 15.47 -3.98
CA ALA A 186 -11.04 15.10 -4.24
C ALA A 186 -11.28 13.58 -4.33
N ALA A 187 -10.32 12.82 -4.87
CA ALA A 187 -10.44 11.39 -5.06
C ALA A 187 -9.10 10.68 -4.89
N PHE A 188 -9.12 9.37 -4.69
CA PHE A 188 -7.93 8.55 -4.85
C PHE A 188 -7.75 8.16 -6.32
N VAL A 189 -6.49 8.07 -6.73
CA VAL A 189 -6.08 7.63 -8.06
C VAL A 189 -5.02 6.55 -7.95
N GLY A 190 -4.81 5.78 -9.01
CA GLY A 190 -3.72 4.83 -9.14
C GLY A 190 -3.47 4.47 -10.60
N VAL A 191 -2.37 3.80 -10.90
CA VAL A 191 -1.99 3.40 -12.25
C VAL A 191 -2.98 2.36 -12.78
N ARG A 192 -3.52 2.60 -13.97
CA ARG A 192 -4.48 1.71 -14.64
C ARG A 192 -3.77 0.54 -15.32
N ALA A 193 -4.31 -0.68 -15.14
CA ALA A 193 -4.01 -1.81 -16.02
C ALA A 193 -4.69 -1.64 -17.39
N ASP A 194 -4.16 -2.26 -18.44
CA ASP A 194 -4.68 -2.11 -19.82
C ASP A 194 -6.15 -2.50 -19.95
N ASP A 195 -6.57 -3.57 -19.27
CA ASP A 195 -7.95 -4.06 -19.26
C ASP A 195 -8.87 -3.34 -18.25
N GLY A 196 -8.35 -2.31 -17.59
CA GLY A 196 -9.01 -1.56 -16.51
C GLY A 196 -8.68 -2.12 -15.12
N GLY A 197 -9.10 -1.39 -14.09
CA GLY A 197 -8.70 -1.61 -12.70
C GLY A 197 -7.42 -0.85 -12.37
N VAL A 198 -7.12 -0.76 -11.07
CA VAL A 198 -5.98 -0.05 -10.53
C VAL A 198 -4.97 -1.04 -10.00
N LEU A 199 -3.72 -0.91 -10.43
CA LEU A 199 -2.60 -1.70 -9.98
C LEU A 199 -2.13 -1.23 -8.59
N ASP A 200 -1.91 -2.19 -7.69
CA ASP A 200 -1.38 -1.97 -6.34
C ASP A 200 -0.35 -3.07 -6.03
N GLY A 201 0.85 -2.71 -5.60
CA GLY A 201 1.88 -3.69 -5.26
C GLY A 201 3.30 -3.28 -5.63
N GLY A 202 4.25 -4.18 -5.35
CA GLY A 202 5.67 -4.03 -5.68
C GLY A 202 6.04 -4.85 -6.91
N LEU A 203 5.98 -4.27 -8.11
CA LEU A 203 6.24 -4.97 -9.39
C LEU A 203 7.72 -4.86 -9.78
N PRO A 204 8.44 -5.94 -10.02
CA PRO A 204 8.20 -7.33 -9.65
C PRO A 204 8.91 -7.73 -8.34
N HIS A 205 9.36 -6.77 -7.54
CA HIS A 205 10.23 -6.99 -6.37
C HIS A 205 9.51 -7.62 -5.16
N TYR A 206 8.20 -7.82 -5.25
CA TYR A 206 7.41 -8.68 -4.37
C TYR A 206 6.74 -9.77 -5.21
N ASP A 207 6.32 -10.87 -4.59
CA ASP A 207 5.78 -12.04 -5.31
C ASP A 207 4.42 -11.79 -5.96
N GLY A 208 3.71 -10.74 -5.53
CA GLY A 208 2.40 -10.42 -6.07
C GLY A 208 1.98 -8.99 -5.84
N GLY A 209 0.76 -8.71 -6.28
CA GLY A 209 0.11 -7.41 -6.16
C GLY A 209 -1.40 -7.51 -6.14
N GLY A 210 -2.07 -6.41 -6.38
CA GLY A 210 -3.52 -6.31 -6.42
C GLY A 210 -4.05 -5.55 -7.62
N LEU A 211 -5.30 -5.87 -7.96
CA LEU A 211 -6.10 -5.17 -8.96
C LEU A 211 -7.38 -4.68 -8.29
N LEU A 212 -7.45 -3.37 -8.10
CA LEU A 212 -8.54 -2.69 -7.39
C LEU A 212 -9.58 -2.15 -8.37
N GLU A 213 -10.78 -1.85 -7.88
CA GLU A 213 -11.86 -1.12 -8.60
C GLU A 213 -12.45 -1.83 -9.84
N ARG A 214 -12.24 -3.15 -9.98
CA ARG A 214 -12.94 -3.91 -11.00
C ARG A 214 -13.56 -5.15 -10.40
N PRO A 215 -14.86 -5.40 -10.63
CA PRO A 215 -15.47 -6.68 -10.29
C PRO A 215 -14.68 -7.81 -10.95
N ALA A 216 -14.30 -8.82 -10.17
CA ALA A 216 -13.67 -10.00 -10.73
C ALA A 216 -14.58 -10.59 -11.82
N PRO A 217 -14.05 -10.94 -13.00
CA PRO A 217 -14.84 -11.70 -13.97
C PRO A 217 -15.25 -13.01 -13.32
N VAL A 218 -16.45 -13.44 -13.63
CA VAL A 218 -16.95 -14.77 -13.24
C VAL A 218 -16.99 -15.65 -14.48
N ASP A 219 -16.62 -16.91 -14.33
CA ASP A 219 -16.82 -17.90 -15.39
C ASP A 219 -18.31 -18.22 -15.59
N THR A 220 -18.62 -19.07 -16.53
CA THR A 220 -19.99 -19.52 -16.82
C THR A 220 -20.63 -20.29 -15.67
N ALA A 221 -19.86 -20.73 -14.69
CA ALA A 221 -20.31 -21.39 -13.45
C ALA A 221 -20.44 -20.40 -12.26
N GLY A 222 -20.11 -19.11 -12.47
CA GLY A 222 -20.15 -18.08 -11.43
C GLY A 222 -18.93 -18.05 -10.51
N ALA A 223 -17.86 -18.79 -10.83
CA ALA A 223 -16.60 -18.73 -10.12
C ALA A 223 -15.72 -17.56 -10.60
N PRO A 224 -14.83 -17.00 -9.76
CA PRO A 224 -13.82 -16.07 -10.21
C PRO A 224 -12.99 -16.69 -11.34
N ALA A 225 -12.82 -15.96 -12.45
CA ALA A 225 -12.00 -16.41 -13.56
C ALA A 225 -10.61 -15.76 -13.46
N GLU A 226 -9.57 -16.57 -13.68
CA GLU A 226 -8.23 -16.05 -13.88
C GLU A 226 -8.18 -15.12 -15.09
N ARG A 227 -7.44 -14.03 -14.97
CA ARG A 227 -7.25 -13.10 -16.07
C ARG A 227 -5.81 -12.61 -16.17
N VAL A 228 -5.35 -12.43 -17.39
CA VAL A 228 -4.05 -11.80 -17.67
C VAL A 228 -4.16 -10.31 -17.33
N VAL A 229 -3.16 -9.80 -16.64
CA VAL A 229 -2.99 -8.38 -16.31
C VAL A 229 -1.82 -7.85 -17.09
N SER A 230 -1.99 -6.69 -17.75
CA SER A 230 -0.95 -6.04 -18.53
C SER A 230 -0.91 -4.53 -18.31
N LEU A 231 0.22 -3.91 -18.66
CA LEU A 231 0.45 -2.47 -18.65
C LEU A 231 1.22 -2.09 -19.92
N ASN A 232 0.66 -1.18 -20.71
CA ASN A 232 1.24 -0.73 -21.98
C ASN A 232 1.52 -1.85 -23.00
N GLY A 233 0.70 -2.89 -23.00
CA GLY A 233 0.84 -4.09 -23.82
C GLY A 233 1.78 -5.16 -23.25
N ASP A 234 2.56 -4.82 -22.22
CA ASP A 234 3.45 -5.78 -21.56
C ASP A 234 2.68 -6.57 -20.50
N ARG A 235 2.78 -7.90 -20.55
CA ARG A 235 2.15 -8.78 -19.56
C ARG A 235 2.85 -8.65 -18.21
N LEU A 236 2.06 -8.49 -17.13
CA LEU A 236 2.55 -8.37 -15.76
C LEU A 236 2.35 -9.64 -14.94
N GLY A 237 1.31 -10.41 -15.22
CA GLY A 237 0.96 -11.58 -14.43
C GLY A 237 -0.48 -12.03 -14.62
N VAL A 238 -0.97 -12.82 -13.67
CA VAL A 238 -2.33 -13.36 -13.66
C VAL A 238 -3.03 -12.97 -12.36
N ALA A 239 -4.25 -12.44 -12.49
CA ALA A 239 -5.10 -12.14 -11.35
C ALA A 239 -6.10 -13.28 -11.10
N ASP A 240 -6.18 -13.69 -9.83
CA ASP A 240 -7.29 -14.47 -9.26
C ASP A 240 -8.08 -13.55 -8.32
N GLY A 241 -9.29 -13.20 -8.71
CA GLY A 241 -10.06 -12.16 -8.05
C GLY A 241 -9.32 -10.81 -8.07
N ARG A 242 -8.94 -10.30 -6.90
CA ARG A 242 -8.17 -9.06 -6.74
C ARG A 242 -6.67 -9.28 -6.57
N THR A 243 -6.22 -10.49 -6.35
CA THR A 243 -4.82 -10.80 -6.11
C THR A 243 -4.12 -11.12 -7.42
N ILE A 244 -3.00 -10.48 -7.68
CA ILE A 244 -2.16 -10.73 -8.86
C ILE A 244 -0.93 -11.54 -8.41
N ALA A 245 -0.65 -12.64 -9.10
CA ALA A 245 0.67 -13.24 -9.11
C ALA A 245 1.47 -12.61 -10.25
N TRP A 246 2.59 -11.94 -9.94
CA TRP A 246 3.45 -11.36 -10.96
C TRP A 246 4.17 -12.47 -11.73
N ASP A 247 4.29 -12.30 -13.05
CA ASP A 247 5.18 -13.12 -13.86
C ASP A 247 6.66 -12.77 -13.57
N ASP A 248 7.57 -13.62 -13.99
CA ASP A 248 9.00 -13.27 -14.02
C ASP A 248 9.22 -12.17 -15.07
N ALA A 249 9.36 -10.95 -14.58
CA ALA A 249 9.46 -9.75 -15.41
C ALA A 249 10.63 -8.88 -14.97
N THR A 250 11.18 -8.14 -15.93
CA THR A 250 12.21 -7.12 -15.70
C THR A 250 11.61 -5.75 -15.95
N VAL A 251 11.68 -4.86 -14.96
CA VAL A 251 11.37 -3.45 -15.14
C VAL A 251 12.64 -2.71 -15.54
N THR A 252 12.56 -1.91 -16.59
CA THR A 252 13.68 -1.10 -17.08
C THR A 252 13.32 0.38 -17.04
N ALA A 253 14.31 1.23 -16.75
CA ALA A 253 14.23 2.68 -16.86
C ALA A 253 15.31 3.16 -17.84
N ASN A 254 14.92 3.81 -18.92
CA ASN A 254 15.81 4.21 -20.02
C ASN A 254 16.64 3.03 -20.61
N GLY A 255 16.01 1.83 -20.64
CA GLY A 255 16.62 0.61 -21.17
C GLY A 255 17.45 -0.21 -20.17
N GLU A 256 17.76 0.34 -19.01
CA GLU A 256 18.54 -0.33 -17.96
C GLU A 256 17.64 -0.91 -16.88
N PRO A 257 17.91 -2.11 -16.37
CA PRO A 257 17.15 -2.73 -15.31
C PRO A 257 17.12 -1.88 -14.03
N ILE A 258 15.99 -1.88 -13.35
CA ILE A 258 15.79 -1.35 -12.00
C ILE A 258 15.10 -2.40 -11.14
N THR A 259 15.09 -2.20 -9.82
CA THR A 259 14.41 -3.11 -8.87
C THR A 259 12.92 -3.23 -9.18
N GLY A 260 12.26 -2.14 -9.61
CA GLY A 260 10.87 -2.22 -10.04
C GLY A 260 10.06 -0.95 -9.84
N LEU A 261 8.73 -1.13 -9.75
CA LEU A 261 7.75 -0.09 -9.50
C LEU A 261 7.06 -0.32 -8.17
N SER A 262 6.88 0.75 -7.40
CA SER A 262 5.98 0.76 -6.25
C SER A 262 4.64 1.35 -6.69
N LEU A 263 3.61 0.50 -6.75
CA LEU A 263 2.25 0.83 -7.17
C LEU A 263 1.38 0.99 -5.92
N PHE A 264 0.58 2.04 -5.86
CA PHE A 264 -0.24 2.42 -4.70
C PHE A 264 -1.36 3.36 -5.12
N CYS A 265 -2.28 3.64 -4.21
CA CYS A 265 -3.33 4.63 -4.40
C CYS A 265 -3.03 5.91 -3.63
N ALA A 266 -3.24 7.08 -4.24
CA ALA A 266 -3.01 8.37 -3.61
C ALA A 266 -4.08 9.40 -3.98
N ARG A 267 -4.21 10.41 -3.13
CA ARG A 267 -5.10 11.56 -3.33
C ARG A 267 -4.35 12.90 -3.39
N ASP A 268 -3.07 12.88 -3.11
CA ASP A 268 -2.22 14.08 -3.07
C ASP A 268 -1.73 14.52 -4.46
N ALA A 269 -1.28 15.76 -4.54
CA ALA A 269 -0.77 16.36 -5.78
C ALA A 269 0.60 15.82 -6.22
N ASP A 270 1.33 15.16 -5.32
CA ASP A 270 2.66 14.60 -5.57
C ASP A 270 2.57 13.21 -6.23
N PHE A 271 1.35 12.72 -6.53
CA PHE A 271 1.16 11.43 -7.17
C PHE A 271 1.89 11.34 -8.50
N GLY A 272 2.62 10.25 -8.67
CA GLY A 272 3.35 9.90 -9.86
C GLY A 272 3.95 8.49 -9.76
N ALA A 273 4.49 7.97 -10.83
CA ALA A 273 5.12 6.65 -10.82
C ALA A 273 6.36 6.66 -9.93
N LYS A 274 6.40 5.77 -8.93
CA LYS A 274 7.54 5.59 -8.02
C LYS A 274 8.40 4.42 -8.49
N LEU A 275 9.59 4.74 -8.98
CA LEU A 275 10.60 3.79 -9.42
C LEU A 275 11.45 3.39 -8.23
N ILE A 276 11.68 2.09 -8.05
CA ILE A 276 12.57 1.53 -7.04
C ILE A 276 13.89 1.19 -7.72
N CYS A 277 14.95 1.92 -7.36
CA CYS A 277 16.23 1.90 -8.07
C CYS A 277 17.43 2.13 -7.12
N PRO A 278 17.66 1.26 -6.09
CA PRO A 278 18.76 1.43 -5.15
C PRO A 278 20.14 1.39 -5.81
N GLU A 279 20.26 0.76 -6.98
CA GLU A 279 21.50 0.60 -7.74
C GLU A 279 21.72 1.74 -8.76
N ARG A 280 20.79 2.68 -8.85
CA ARG A 280 20.82 3.72 -9.86
C ARG A 280 20.24 5.04 -9.35
N SER A 281 20.89 6.15 -9.67
CA SER A 281 20.40 7.50 -9.42
C SER A 281 19.87 8.15 -10.69
N PHE A 282 18.90 9.02 -10.54
CA PHE A 282 18.33 9.88 -11.58
C PHE A 282 18.46 11.34 -11.17
N GLU A 283 18.58 12.21 -12.15
CA GLU A 283 18.60 13.65 -11.92
C GLU A 283 17.19 14.24 -11.99
N ARG A 284 16.91 15.22 -11.13
CA ARG A 284 15.63 15.95 -11.21
C ARG A 284 15.48 16.64 -12.57
N GLY A 285 14.33 16.44 -13.23
CA GLY A 285 14.06 16.91 -14.59
C GLY A 285 14.47 15.94 -15.69
N GLU A 286 15.20 14.85 -15.38
CA GLU A 286 15.53 13.79 -16.33
C GLU A 286 14.25 13.15 -16.87
N LEU A 287 14.17 12.97 -18.20
CA LEU A 287 13.10 12.21 -18.84
C LEU A 287 13.38 10.72 -18.72
N VAL A 288 12.47 9.99 -18.14
CA VAL A 288 12.57 8.54 -17.94
C VAL A 288 11.48 7.83 -18.73
N ARG A 289 11.88 6.76 -19.42
CA ARG A 289 10.98 5.81 -20.06
C ARG A 289 11.07 4.47 -19.33
N VAL A 290 9.99 4.06 -18.71
CA VAL A 290 9.84 2.76 -18.02
C VAL A 290 9.21 1.75 -18.98
N ARG A 291 9.71 0.51 -18.95
CA ARG A 291 9.11 -0.64 -19.65
C ARG A 291 9.18 -1.86 -18.74
N VAL A 292 8.18 -2.70 -18.86
CA VAL A 292 8.16 -4.02 -18.26
C VAL A 292 8.40 -5.02 -19.38
N ARG A 293 9.27 -6.01 -19.17
CA ARG A 293 9.56 -7.05 -20.16
C ARG A 293 9.40 -8.42 -19.49
N SER A 294 8.58 -9.26 -20.07
CA SER A 294 8.49 -10.66 -19.66
C SER A 294 9.81 -11.38 -19.99
N SER A 295 10.22 -12.30 -19.11
CA SER A 295 11.40 -13.15 -19.34
C SER A 295 11.21 -14.10 -20.54
N ASP A 296 9.97 -14.33 -20.97
CA ASP A 296 9.64 -15.21 -22.10
C ASP A 296 9.87 -14.55 -23.48
N GLU A 297 10.16 -13.24 -23.53
CA GLU A 297 10.41 -12.50 -24.79
C GLU A 297 11.90 -12.38 -25.17
N ARG A 298 12.74 -13.24 -24.64
CA ARG A 298 14.19 -13.30 -25.00
C ARG A 298 14.49 -14.24 -26.16
#